data_a0016b45a5ca85969f07095db5c5eb95
#
_entry.id   a0016b45a5ca85969f07095db5c5eb95
#
_cell.length_a   1.000
_cell.length_b   1.000
_cell.length_c   1.000
_cell.angle_alpha   90.00
_cell.angle_beta   90.00
_cell.angle_gamma   90.00
#
_symmetry.space_group_name_H-M   'P 1'
#
loop_
_entity.id
_entity.type
_entity.pdbx_description
1 polymer ?
#
loop_
_entity_poly.entity_id
_entity_poly.type
_entity_poly.pdbx_seq_one_letter_code
_entity_poly.pdbx_strand_id
1 'polypeptide(L)' 'DKVLCVPLNDPKYAEYTDINDVQSHFLKEIAHFFEVYKRLEGKETTVIGWEGADAAKERIQYAMDLFKRVIDV' A
#
# COMPACT_ATOMS: atom_id res chain seq x y z
N ASP A 1 -4.71 4.23 4.72
CA ASP A 1 -4.32 3.10 3.87
C ASP A 1 -3.16 3.47 2.96
N LYS A 2 -2.30 2.51 2.67
CA LYS A 2 -1.18 2.68 1.77
C LYS A 2 -1.17 1.57 0.73
N VAL A 3 -0.77 1.91 -0.48
CA VAL A 3 -0.68 0.95 -1.58
C VAL A 3 0.78 0.69 -1.89
N LEU A 4 1.16 -0.59 -1.89
CA LEU A 4 2.48 -1.03 -2.34
C LEU A 4 2.41 -1.32 -3.83
N CYS A 5 3.29 -0.73 -4.60
CA CYS A 5 3.33 -0.93 -6.05
C CYS A 5 4.76 -1.19 -6.52
N VAL A 6 4.88 -1.71 -7.73
CA VAL A 6 6.18 -1.97 -8.36
C VAL A 6 6.26 -1.25 -9.70
N PRO A 7 7.46 -0.89 -10.17
CA PRO A 7 7.62 -0.29 -11.50
C PRO A 7 7.17 -1.27 -12.58
N LEU A 8 6.37 -0.78 -13.52
CA LEU A 8 5.75 -1.62 -14.54
C LEU A 8 6.78 -2.33 -15.44
N ASN A 9 7.83 -1.63 -15.81
CA ASN A 9 8.80 -2.11 -16.78
C ASN A 9 10.13 -2.59 -16.16
N ASP A 10 10.13 -2.85 -14.86
CA ASP A 10 11.33 -3.33 -14.18
C ASP A 10 11.37 -4.85 -14.22
N PRO A 11 12.38 -5.46 -14.90
CA PRO A 11 12.47 -6.92 -14.99
C PRO A 11 12.53 -7.62 -13.64
N LYS A 12 13.03 -6.95 -12.62
CA LYS A 12 13.14 -7.49 -11.26
C LYS A 12 11.78 -7.84 -10.66
N TYR A 13 10.73 -7.10 -11.03
CA TYR A 13 9.39 -7.27 -10.48
C TYR A 13 8.36 -7.71 -11.51
N ALA A 14 8.81 -8.11 -12.71
CA ALA A 14 7.90 -8.41 -13.82
C ALA A 14 6.95 -9.57 -13.51
N GLU A 15 7.33 -10.49 -12.63
CA GLU A 15 6.52 -11.64 -12.26
C GLU A 15 5.63 -11.40 -11.04
N TYR A 16 5.71 -10.24 -10.43
CA TYR A 16 4.90 -9.91 -9.25
C TYR A 16 3.49 -9.54 -9.67
N THR A 17 2.51 -10.32 -9.25
CA THR A 17 1.09 -10.09 -9.57
C THR A 17 0.23 -9.87 -8.35
N ASP A 18 0.67 -10.32 -7.17
CA ASP A 18 -0.11 -10.18 -5.94
C ASP A 18 0.83 -10.11 -4.73
N ILE A 19 0.23 -9.85 -3.58
CA ILE A 19 0.94 -9.70 -2.30
C ILE A 19 1.74 -10.95 -1.94
N ASN A 20 1.27 -12.13 -2.33
CA ASN A 20 1.95 -13.39 -2.05
C ASN A 20 3.28 -13.53 -2.79
N ASP A 21 3.51 -12.73 -3.81
CA ASP A 21 4.78 -12.74 -4.55
C ASP A 21 5.87 -11.94 -3.84
N VAL A 22 5.48 -11.12 -2.87
CA VAL A 22 6.41 -10.32 -2.08
C VAL A 22 6.88 -11.13 -0.88
N GLN A 23 8.18 -11.11 -0.62
CA GLN A 23 8.74 -11.82 0.53
C GLN A 23 8.12 -11.33 1.83
N SER A 24 7.72 -12.27 2.69
CA SER A 24 7.01 -11.93 3.92
C SER A 24 7.82 -11.04 4.86
N HIS A 25 9.11 -11.24 4.97
CA HIS A 25 9.92 -10.43 5.86
C HIS A 25 10.06 -8.98 5.35
N PHE A 26 10.02 -8.78 4.03
CA PHE A 26 10.01 -7.44 3.44
C PHE A 26 8.73 -6.68 3.82
N LEU A 27 7.60 -7.36 3.78
CA LEU A 27 6.33 -6.78 4.23
C LEU A 27 6.36 -6.41 5.72
N LYS A 28 7.01 -7.24 6.54
CA LYS A 28 7.18 -6.94 7.96
C LYS A 28 8.06 -5.72 8.18
N GLU A 29 9.12 -5.58 7.40
CA GLU A 29 9.99 -4.40 7.48
C GLU A 29 9.26 -3.11 7.13
N ILE A 30 8.44 -3.14 6.08
CA ILE A 30 7.64 -1.99 5.67
C ILE A 30 6.64 -1.61 6.77
N ALA A 31 5.94 -2.59 7.32
CA ALA A 31 4.99 -2.35 8.40
C ALA A 31 5.66 -1.74 9.63
N HIS A 32 6.79 -2.29 10.01
CA HIS A 32 7.57 -1.78 11.13
C HIS A 32 8.05 -0.35 10.89
N PHE A 33 8.50 -0.05 9.68
CA PHE A 33 8.92 1.30 9.30
C PHE A 33 7.81 2.32 9.57
N PHE A 34 6.60 2.03 9.12
CA PHE A 34 5.48 2.96 9.30
C PHE A 34 5.04 3.09 10.75
N GLU A 35 5.10 2.03 11.53
CA GLU A 35 4.80 2.10 12.96
C GLU A 35 5.80 3.01 13.69
N VAL A 36 7.09 2.86 13.41
CA VAL A 36 8.14 3.69 14.01
C VAL A 36 8.01 5.15 13.55
N TYR A 37 7.79 5.36 12.26
CA TYR A 37 7.65 6.69 11.69
C TYR A 37 6.49 7.47 12.35
N LYS A 38 5.34 6.83 12.50
CA LYS A 38 4.19 7.46 13.14
C LYS A 38 4.41 7.73 14.62
N ARG A 39 5.14 6.84 15.30
CA ARG A 39 5.49 7.03 16.70
C ARG A 39 6.39 8.24 16.89
N LEU A 40 7.33 8.45 15.99
CA LEU A 40 8.19 9.64 16.00
C LEU A 40 7.42 10.94 15.79
N GLU A 41 6.29 10.87 15.08
CA GLU A 41 5.39 12.00 14.90
C GLU A 41 4.44 12.20 16.10
N GLY A 42 4.56 11.42 17.14
CA GLY A 42 3.67 11.48 18.30
C GLY A 42 2.30 10.86 18.06
N LYS A 43 2.16 10.05 17.03
CA LYS A 43 0.91 9.36 16.70
C LYS A 43 1.04 7.87 16.96
N GLU A 44 -0.01 7.27 17.51
CA GLU A 44 -0.09 5.84 17.64
C GLU A 44 -0.77 5.28 16.39
N THR A 45 -0.10 4.35 15.73
CA THR A 45 -0.62 3.69 14.55
C THR A 45 -0.36 2.20 14.66
N THR A 46 -1.41 1.42 14.44
CA THR A 46 -1.30 -0.04 14.38
C THR A 46 -1.45 -0.48 12.94
N VAL A 47 -0.52 -1.30 12.47
CA VAL A 47 -0.65 -1.95 11.17
C VAL A 47 -1.58 -3.13 11.35
N ILE A 48 -2.76 -3.08 10.74
CA ILE A 48 -3.76 -4.13 10.85
C ILE A 48 -3.34 -5.37 10.06
N GLY A 49 -2.75 -5.18 8.88
CA GLY A 49 -2.30 -6.27 8.05
C GLY A 49 -2.13 -5.86 6.60
N TRP A 50 -2.01 -6.86 5.75
CA TRP A 50 -1.84 -6.70 4.31
C TRP A 50 -3.00 -7.33 3.57
N GLU A 51 -3.37 -6.73 2.45
CA GLU A 51 -4.39 -7.26 1.56
C GLU A 51 -3.81 -7.40 0.15
N GLY A 52 -4.50 -8.15 -0.72
CA GLY A 52 -4.00 -8.47 -2.04
C GLY A 52 -4.24 -7.40 -3.10
N ALA A 53 -3.89 -7.75 -4.34
CA ALA A 53 -3.96 -6.84 -5.48
C ALA A 53 -5.37 -6.33 -5.76
N ASP A 54 -6.39 -7.17 -5.63
CA ASP A 54 -7.77 -6.77 -5.89
C ASP A 54 -8.23 -5.69 -4.91
N ALA A 55 -7.90 -5.85 -3.63
CA ALA A 55 -8.21 -4.85 -2.63
C ALA A 55 -7.47 -3.53 -2.89
N ALA A 56 -6.22 -3.61 -3.34
CA ALA A 56 -5.44 -2.43 -3.71
C ALA A 56 -6.11 -1.67 -4.87
N LYS A 57 -6.56 -2.39 -5.89
CA LYS A 57 -7.24 -1.78 -7.04
C LYS A 57 -8.56 -1.12 -6.63
N GLU A 58 -9.31 -1.74 -5.75
CA GLU A 58 -10.54 -1.15 -5.21
C GLU A 58 -10.26 0.14 -4.45
N ARG A 59 -9.19 0.16 -3.66
CA ARG A 59 -8.80 1.36 -2.92
C ARG A 59 -8.37 2.50 -3.84
N ILE A 60 -7.64 2.19 -4.89
CA ILE A 60 -7.24 3.18 -5.88
C ILE A 60 -8.47 3.76 -6.57
N GLN A 61 -9.40 2.91 -6.97
CA GLN A 61 -10.63 3.37 -7.61
C GLN A 61 -11.46 4.25 -6.68
N TYR A 62 -11.58 3.84 -5.42
CA TYR A 62 -12.28 4.63 -4.41
C TYR A 62 -11.65 6.03 -4.26
N ALA A 63 -10.33 6.09 -4.19
CA ALA A 63 -9.62 7.35 -4.04
C ALA A 63 -9.80 8.25 -5.27
N MET A 64 -9.78 7.67 -6.47
CA MET A 64 -10.02 8.41 -7.71
C MET A 64 -11.43 8.98 -7.76
N ASP A 65 -12.43 8.21 -7.35
CA ASP A 65 -13.82 8.63 -7.32
C ASP A 65 -14.05 9.74 -6.29
N LEU A 66 -13.42 9.61 -5.14
CA LEU A 66 -13.47 10.63 -4.09
C LEU A 66 -12.87 11.95 -4.57
N PHE A 67 -11.74 11.89 -5.26
CA PHE A 67 -11.08 13.06 -5.83
C PHE A 67 -12.01 13.78 -6.81
N LYS A 68 -12.66 13.03 -7.69
CA LYS A 68 -13.61 13.62 -8.65
C LYS A 68 -14.76 14.33 -7.96
N ARG A 69 -15.28 13.74 -6.89
CA ARG A 69 -16.38 14.36 -6.12
C ARG A 69 -15.98 15.69 -5.47
N VAL A 70 -14.72 15.79 -5.08
CA VAL A 70 -14.20 17.00 -4.43
C VAL A 70 -13.93 18.11 -5.45
N ILE A 71 -13.51 17.77 -6.67
CA ILE A 71 -13.12 18.75 -7.69
C ILE A 71 -14.27 19.18 -8.59
N ASP A 72 -15.23 18.28 -8.84
CA ASP A 72 -16.37 18.54 -9.72
C ASP A 72 -17.51 19.30 -9.02
N VAL A 73 -17.16 20.22 -8.18
CA VAL A 73 -18.13 21.02 -7.45
C VAL A 73 -18.59 22.24 -8.28
#